data_fc7381cf8483b7d5bf4545acf2975272
#
_entry.id   fc7381cf8483b7d5bf4545acf2975272
#
_cell.length_a   1.000
_cell.length_b   1.000
_cell.length_c   1.000
_cell.angle_alpha   90.00
_cell.angle_beta   90.00
_cell.angle_gamma   90.00
#
_symmetry.space_group_name_H-M   'P 1'
#
loop_
_entity.id
_entity.type
_entity.pdbx_description
1 polymer ?
#
loop_
_entity_poly.entity_id
_entity_poly.type
_entity_poly.pdbx_seq_one_letter_code
_entity_poly.pdbx_strand_id
1 'polypeptide(L)'
;MKVRADRLNTVEEYYFSTKLKEVNSLIKKGNPIINLGIGSPDLLPPSSAIDALKNSLNDQYANNYQSYIGLEDLRISISKFYNKWFDVDLDFNSEILP
;
A
#
# COMPACT_ATOMS: atom_id res chain seq x y z
N MET A 1 -27.21 1.69 27.95
CA MET A 1 -25.85 2.08 27.51
C MET A 1 -25.89 2.32 26.00
N LYS A 2 -25.52 3.52 25.47
CA LYS A 2 -25.47 3.74 24.01
C LYS A 2 -24.28 2.96 23.45
N VAL A 3 -24.55 2.02 22.55
CA VAL A 3 -23.52 1.16 21.91
C VAL A 3 -22.86 1.86 20.71
N ARG A 4 -23.52 2.90 20.14
CA ARG A 4 -23.03 3.65 19.00
C ARG A 4 -23.18 5.16 19.23
N ALA A 5 -22.18 5.94 18.85
CA ALA A 5 -22.24 7.41 18.94
C ALA A 5 -23.18 7.96 17.87
N ASP A 6 -23.98 8.99 18.21
CA ASP A 6 -25.00 9.57 17.31
C ASP A 6 -24.39 10.12 16.02
N ARG A 7 -23.15 10.65 16.05
CA ARG A 7 -22.41 11.13 14.87
C ARG A 7 -22.17 10.05 13.80
N LEU A 8 -22.28 8.78 14.15
CA LEU A 8 -22.10 7.67 13.20
C LEU A 8 -23.40 7.30 12.47
N ASN A 9 -24.56 7.90 12.83
CA ASN A 9 -25.83 7.61 12.18
C ASN A 9 -25.92 8.21 10.78
N THR A 10 -25.10 9.23 10.47
CA THR A 10 -25.03 9.88 9.15
C THR A 10 -23.92 9.32 8.27
N VAL A 11 -23.15 8.35 8.77
CA VAL A 11 -22.08 7.71 7.99
C VAL A 11 -22.70 6.62 7.13
N GLU A 12 -22.73 6.86 5.83
CA GLU A 12 -23.17 5.89 4.84
C GLU A 12 -22.00 4.98 4.42
N GLU A 13 -22.33 3.76 4.04
CA GLU A 13 -21.30 2.86 3.50
C GLU A 13 -20.81 3.40 2.15
N TYR A 14 -19.48 3.36 1.96
CA TYR A 14 -18.85 3.78 0.72
C TYR A 14 -19.45 3.01 -0.48
N TYR A 15 -19.94 3.75 -1.48
CA TYR A 15 -20.65 3.20 -2.63
C TYR A 15 -19.93 2.04 -3.31
N PHE A 16 -18.61 2.17 -3.54
CA PHE A 16 -17.83 1.10 -4.15
C PHE A 16 -17.76 -0.16 -3.29
N SER A 17 -17.73 -0.04 -1.96
CA SER A 17 -17.79 -1.20 -1.06
C SER A 17 -19.07 -2.00 -1.28
N THR A 18 -20.21 -1.31 -1.36
CA THR A 18 -21.51 -1.93 -1.62
C THR A 18 -21.53 -2.63 -2.98
N LYS A 19 -21.03 -1.96 -4.04
CA LYS A 19 -20.99 -2.54 -5.39
C LYS A 19 -20.04 -3.72 -5.50
N LEU A 20 -18.91 -3.71 -4.85
CA LEU A 20 -18.00 -4.85 -4.81
C LEU A 20 -18.61 -6.06 -4.09
N LYS A 21 -19.38 -5.84 -3.02
CA LYS A 21 -20.13 -6.91 -2.34
C LYS A 21 -21.18 -7.53 -3.28
N GLU A 22 -21.91 -6.70 -4.04
CA GLU A 22 -22.89 -7.15 -5.03
C GLU A 22 -22.23 -8.00 -6.12
N VAL A 23 -21.16 -7.49 -6.75
CA VAL A 23 -20.38 -8.20 -7.78
C VAL A 23 -19.87 -9.54 -7.26
N ASN A 24 -19.24 -9.55 -6.08
CA ASN A 24 -18.73 -10.77 -5.46
C ASN A 24 -19.85 -11.79 -5.17
N SER A 25 -21.03 -11.32 -4.77
CA SER A 25 -22.21 -12.19 -4.57
C SER A 25 -22.66 -12.83 -5.87
N LEU A 26 -22.69 -12.08 -6.96
CA LEU A 26 -23.07 -12.59 -8.29
C LEU A 26 -22.05 -13.62 -8.81
N ILE A 27 -20.76 -13.34 -8.66
CA ILE A 27 -19.69 -14.29 -9.03
C ILE A 27 -19.84 -15.61 -8.24
N LYS A 28 -20.08 -15.53 -6.92
CA LYS A 28 -20.30 -16.70 -6.07
C LYS A 28 -21.54 -17.51 -6.48
N LYS A 29 -22.53 -16.89 -7.12
CA LYS A 29 -23.71 -17.56 -7.69
C LYS A 29 -23.44 -18.18 -9.06
N GLY A 30 -22.22 -18.13 -9.57
CA GLY A 30 -21.83 -18.70 -10.85
C GLY A 30 -22.03 -17.79 -12.06
N ASN A 31 -22.33 -16.50 -11.86
CA ASN A 31 -22.45 -15.58 -12.99
C ASN A 31 -21.05 -15.26 -13.55
N PRO A 32 -20.84 -15.30 -14.87
CA PRO A 32 -19.54 -15.01 -15.50
C PRO A 32 -19.31 -13.50 -15.59
N ILE A 33 -18.90 -12.90 -14.47
CA ILE A 33 -18.64 -11.45 -14.37
C ILE A 33 -17.14 -11.18 -14.40
N ILE A 34 -16.73 -10.29 -15.31
CA ILE A 34 -15.40 -9.71 -15.34
C ILE A 34 -15.47 -8.39 -14.59
N ASN A 35 -14.80 -8.31 -13.43
CA ASN A 35 -14.78 -7.10 -12.62
C ASN A 35 -13.65 -6.16 -13.07
N LEU A 36 -14.01 -5.05 -13.68
CA LEU A 36 -13.10 -3.97 -14.09
C LEU A 36 -13.21 -2.74 -13.18
N GLY A 37 -13.89 -2.85 -12.05
CA GLY A 37 -14.13 -1.74 -11.12
C GLY A 37 -12.90 -1.37 -10.27
N ILE A 38 -11.94 -2.27 -10.13
CA ILE A 38 -10.69 -2.01 -9.41
C ILE A 38 -9.53 -2.57 -10.23
N GLY A 39 -8.54 -1.71 -10.48
CA GLY A 39 -7.26 -2.13 -11.00
C GLY A 39 -6.38 -2.64 -9.87
N SER A 40 -5.93 -3.89 -9.96
CA SER A 40 -4.96 -4.47 -9.04
C SER A 40 -3.85 -5.13 -9.85
N PRO A 41 -2.60 -5.07 -9.39
CA PRO A 41 -1.53 -5.88 -9.97
C PRO A 41 -1.93 -7.36 -9.94
N ASP A 42 -1.81 -8.05 -11.06
CA ASP A 42 -2.12 -9.48 -11.22
C ASP A 42 -0.86 -10.36 -11.24
N LEU A 43 0.31 -9.75 -11.41
CA LEU A 43 1.61 -10.41 -11.36
C LEU A 43 2.25 -10.24 -9.99
N LEU A 44 3.01 -11.26 -9.60
CA LEU A 44 3.84 -11.18 -8.39
C LEU A 44 4.99 -10.18 -8.59
N PRO A 45 5.46 -9.53 -7.52
CA PRO A 45 6.71 -8.78 -7.56
C PRO A 45 7.87 -9.68 -8.00
N PRO A 46 8.97 -9.12 -8.55
CA PRO A 46 10.18 -9.87 -8.82
C PRO A 46 10.65 -10.66 -7.59
N SER A 47 11.13 -11.90 -7.80
CA SER A 47 11.60 -12.76 -6.70
C SER A 47 12.67 -12.07 -5.85
N SER A 48 13.56 -11.31 -6.49
CA SER A 48 14.59 -10.53 -5.79
C SER A 48 14.02 -9.52 -4.78
N ALA A 49 12.88 -8.89 -5.08
CA ALA A 49 12.22 -7.98 -4.15
C ALA A 49 11.58 -8.74 -2.97
N ILE A 50 10.96 -9.90 -3.27
CA ILE A 50 10.36 -10.76 -2.24
C ILE A 50 11.46 -11.29 -1.29
N ASP A 51 12.58 -11.74 -1.84
CA ASP A 51 13.69 -12.30 -1.06
C ASP A 51 14.39 -11.23 -0.23
N ALA A 52 14.57 -10.02 -0.79
CA ALA A 52 15.08 -8.88 -0.03
C ALA A 52 14.18 -8.54 1.17
N LEU A 53 12.85 -8.52 0.99
CA LEU A 53 11.90 -8.30 2.08
C LEU A 53 11.99 -9.40 3.14
N LYS A 54 12.03 -10.68 2.75
CA LYS A 54 12.17 -11.79 3.69
C LYS A 54 13.47 -11.69 4.49
N ASN A 55 14.58 -11.36 3.82
CA ASN A 55 15.88 -11.24 4.47
C ASN A 55 15.92 -10.06 5.45
N SER A 56 15.27 -8.94 5.13
CA SER A 56 15.22 -7.78 6.02
C SER A 56 14.52 -8.06 7.36
N LEU A 57 13.62 -9.04 7.41
CA LEU A 57 12.96 -9.45 8.67
C LEU A 57 13.92 -10.11 9.67
N ASN A 58 15.09 -10.58 9.23
CA ASN A 58 16.12 -11.13 10.09
C ASN A 58 17.04 -10.07 10.71
N ASP A 59 16.91 -8.80 10.32
CA ASP A 59 17.65 -7.71 10.94
C ASP A 59 17.15 -7.52 12.39
N GLN A 60 18.09 -7.51 13.33
CA GLN A 60 17.79 -7.31 14.76
C GLN A 60 17.08 -5.98 15.06
N TYR A 61 17.17 -5.00 14.16
CA TYR A 61 16.56 -3.68 14.30
C TYR A 61 15.27 -3.52 13.49
N ALA A 62 14.83 -4.57 12.75
CA ALA A 62 13.64 -4.50 11.89
C ALA A 62 12.36 -4.08 12.62
N ASN A 63 12.27 -4.36 13.94
CA ASN A 63 11.10 -4.07 14.76
C ASN A 63 11.25 -2.82 15.64
N ASN A 64 12.33 -2.07 15.50
CA ASN A 64 12.58 -0.87 16.28
C ASN A 64 11.76 0.32 15.74
N TYR A 65 11.47 1.29 16.62
CA TYR A 65 10.96 2.58 16.18
C TYR A 65 11.96 3.25 15.23
N GLN A 66 11.45 3.69 14.11
CA GLN A 66 12.25 4.41 13.12
C GLN A 66 12.17 5.92 13.31
N SER A 67 13.09 6.64 12.69
CA SER A 67 13.04 8.10 12.64
C SER A 67 11.74 8.58 11.99
N TYR A 68 11.18 9.69 12.48
CA TYR A 68 9.98 10.32 11.88
C TYR A 68 10.19 10.80 10.43
N ILE A 69 11.44 10.97 9.99
CA ILE A 69 11.77 11.29 8.60
C ILE A 69 11.98 10.05 7.72
N GLY A 70 11.71 8.85 8.24
CA GLY A 70 11.89 7.58 7.56
C GLY A 70 13.33 7.03 7.61
N LEU A 71 13.48 5.81 7.13
CA LEU A 71 14.77 5.13 7.05
C LEU A 71 15.73 5.86 6.10
N GLU A 72 16.98 6.04 6.53
CA GLU A 72 18.02 6.67 5.70
C GLU A 72 18.27 5.90 4.41
N ASP A 73 18.40 4.58 4.48
CA ASP A 73 18.61 3.72 3.32
C ASP A 73 17.46 3.81 2.30
N LEU A 74 16.22 3.99 2.77
CA LEU A 74 15.07 4.20 1.90
C LEU A 74 15.18 5.56 1.18
N ARG A 75 15.53 6.62 1.90
CA ARG A 75 15.69 7.97 1.33
C ARG A 75 16.82 8.00 0.30
N ILE A 76 17.97 7.38 0.60
CA ILE A 76 19.08 7.22 -0.34
C ILE A 76 18.64 6.43 -1.57
N SER A 77 17.86 5.37 -1.39
CA SER A 77 17.35 4.55 -2.51
C SER A 77 16.39 5.32 -3.41
N ILE A 78 15.54 6.16 -2.83
CA ILE A 78 14.62 7.05 -3.55
C ILE A 78 15.44 8.08 -4.37
N SER A 79 16.44 8.74 -3.76
CA SER A 79 17.32 9.67 -4.48
C SER A 79 17.98 9.00 -5.70
N LYS A 80 18.58 7.84 -5.50
CA LYS A 80 19.19 7.06 -6.59
C LYS A 80 18.19 6.67 -7.68
N PHE A 81 16.95 6.32 -7.30
CA PHE A 81 15.89 5.99 -8.25
C PHE A 81 15.53 7.19 -9.12
N TYR A 82 15.32 8.36 -8.53
CA TYR A 82 15.00 9.59 -9.26
C TYR A 82 16.14 10.03 -10.18
N ASN A 83 17.38 9.97 -9.70
CA ASN A 83 18.55 10.29 -10.52
C ASN A 83 18.63 9.35 -11.74
N LYS A 84 18.51 8.02 -11.50
CA LYS A 84 18.65 7.02 -12.58
C LYS A 84 17.57 7.11 -13.65
N TRP A 85 16.31 7.35 -13.27
CA TRP A 85 15.17 7.21 -14.16
C TRP A 85 14.62 8.52 -14.71
N PHE A 86 14.89 9.62 -14.02
CA PHE A 86 14.35 10.94 -14.35
C PHE A 86 15.40 12.02 -14.50
N ASP A 87 16.68 11.68 -14.26
CA ASP A 87 17.79 12.66 -14.28
C ASP A 87 17.56 13.82 -13.29
N VAL A 88 16.96 13.49 -12.13
CA VAL A 88 16.70 14.43 -11.04
C VAL A 88 17.60 14.09 -9.87
N ASP A 89 18.43 15.07 -9.45
CA ASP A 89 19.28 14.95 -8.27
C ASP A 89 18.53 15.50 -7.06
N LEU A 90 18.29 14.64 -6.05
CA LEU A 90 17.60 14.98 -4.82
C LEU A 90 18.52 14.76 -3.62
N ASP A 91 18.63 15.75 -2.74
CA ASP A 91 19.28 15.58 -1.45
C ASP A 91 18.39 14.71 -0.53
N PHE A 92 18.85 13.48 -0.24
CA PHE A 92 18.11 12.55 0.59
C PHE A 92 17.90 13.02 2.04
N ASN A 93 18.65 14.04 2.51
CA ASN A 93 18.50 14.58 3.87
C ASN A 93 17.40 15.62 3.99
N SER A 94 17.15 16.39 2.94
CA SER A 94 16.29 17.57 3.00
C SER A 94 15.10 17.55 2.03
N GLU A 95 15.16 16.73 0.95
CA GLU A 95 14.17 16.77 -0.12
C GLU A 95 13.34 15.47 -0.23
N ILE A 96 13.60 14.46 0.63
CA ILE A 96 12.88 13.19 0.61
C ILE A 96 12.28 12.90 1.99
N LEU A 97 10.95 12.77 2.01
CA LEU A 97 10.16 12.35 3.16
C LEU A 97 9.22 11.23 2.72
N PRO A 98 9.56 9.94 2.97
CA PRO A 98 8.73 8.80 2.58
C PRO A 98 7.50 8.60 3.47
#